data_076ad5ac03a2fb8f0f82b5232a2ccef4
#
_entry.id   076ad5ac03a2fb8f0f82b5232a2ccef4
#
_cell.length_a   1.000
_cell.length_b   1.000
_cell.length_c   1.000
_cell.angle_alpha   90.00
_cell.angle_beta   90.00
_cell.angle_gamma   90.00
#
_symmetry.space_group_name_H-M   'P 1'
#
loop_
_entity.id
_entity.type
_entity.pdbx_description
1 polymer ?
#
loop_
_entity_poly.entity_id
_entity_poly.type
_entity_poly.pdbx_seq_one_letter_code
_entity_poly.pdbx_strand_id
1 'polypeptide(L)'
;MNKIKSILVNFSRALLALTFIFSGFVKAIDPLGSQYKIAEYLEAVQLSAYIPDWAQLILSVGLSAIEFTLGVMLLLAIRRRLASKLSLIMMVVMTLVTLWLTVSNPIQDCGCFGDAIHLTNTQTFIKNIILLTAAIILACWPLYQIRFVSKTNQWIAFYFTIIFIVTASTLSLYHLPIFDFRPYYIGQNIKKGMEIPKGAKLTTYKTTFICEKNGVTKEFTENDYPYNDSTWVFKDTHQEILEKGYEPPIHDFSITDEKTGEDLTDSILTKDGYTFLLIAPVLERADDSNFGEIDAIYEYAKENGYGFYGLTASTDKAVKHWRDITGAEYPFYTMDGTTLKTIIRSNPGLVLLYKGTIINKWSHNALPKQAELNAPLSLIEVGREPENETWTKIVLILICYIFPLTLLIVADRIWSWTRWIRKREEWLKQKEEWLIQKEQSNKLYQLLKRKRQMRKKIVAGNWKMNETLQEGIALAKEINDSLKAEKPNCDVVICTPFIHLASVAQVLDAEGVALGAENCADKEK
;
A
#
# COMPACT_ATOMS: atom_id res chain seq x y z
N MET A 1 31.35 11.28 -3.94
CA MET A 1 30.30 11.97 -3.15
C MET A 1 28.94 12.00 -3.84
N ASN A 2 28.82 12.37 -5.13
CA ASN A 2 27.52 12.41 -5.83
C ASN A 2 26.83 11.05 -6.02
N LYS A 3 27.57 9.96 -6.24
CA LYS A 3 27.01 8.60 -6.38
C LYS A 3 26.38 8.10 -5.07
N ILE A 4 27.05 8.31 -3.92
CA ILE A 4 26.56 7.91 -2.61
C ILE A 4 25.27 8.67 -2.26
N LYS A 5 25.23 9.99 -2.50
CA LYS A 5 24.01 10.79 -2.30
C LYS A 5 22.84 10.28 -3.16
N SER A 6 23.11 9.93 -4.42
CA SER A 6 22.07 9.39 -5.31
C SER A 6 21.55 8.04 -4.83
N ILE A 7 22.42 7.13 -4.37
CA ILE A 7 22.01 5.83 -3.81
C ILE A 7 21.15 6.05 -2.56
N LEU A 8 21.62 6.87 -1.61
CA LEU A 8 20.89 7.13 -0.37
C LEU A 8 19.50 7.74 -0.63
N VAL A 9 19.42 8.75 -1.53
CA VAL A 9 18.16 9.39 -1.89
C VAL A 9 17.18 8.39 -2.55
N ASN A 10 17.67 7.55 -3.49
CA ASN A 10 16.78 6.61 -4.16
C ASN A 10 16.37 5.44 -3.26
N PHE A 11 17.20 5.02 -2.31
CA PHE A 11 16.83 4.07 -1.28
C PHE A 11 15.74 4.64 -0.34
N SER A 12 15.97 5.85 0.20
CA SER A 12 14.99 6.56 1.04
C SER A 12 13.66 6.77 0.31
N ARG A 13 13.72 7.07 -0.99
CA ARG A 13 12.56 7.19 -1.87
C ARG A 13 11.79 5.88 -1.99
N ALA A 14 12.49 4.77 -2.25
CA ALA A 14 11.86 3.46 -2.39
C ALA A 14 11.19 3.03 -1.07
N LEU A 15 11.87 3.23 0.06
CA LEU A 15 11.33 2.92 1.38
C LEU A 15 10.03 3.68 1.66
N LEU A 16 10.03 5.01 1.50
CA LEU A 16 8.84 5.83 1.70
C LEU A 16 7.73 5.51 0.69
N ALA A 17 8.09 5.34 -0.59
CA ALA A 17 7.12 5.05 -1.64
C ALA A 17 6.38 3.73 -1.37
N LEU A 18 7.10 2.67 -1.07
CA LEU A 18 6.51 1.36 -0.79
C LEU A 18 5.63 1.39 0.47
N THR A 19 6.09 2.07 1.53
CA THR A 19 5.31 2.22 2.76
C THR A 19 4.00 2.98 2.50
N PHE A 20 4.05 4.11 1.79
CA PHE A 20 2.87 4.92 1.50
C PHE A 20 1.91 4.23 0.52
N ILE A 21 2.42 3.53 -0.50
CA ILE A 21 1.59 2.75 -1.41
C ILE A 21 0.87 1.65 -0.65
N PHE A 22 1.57 0.87 0.15
CA PHE A 22 0.99 -0.21 0.92
C PHE A 22 -0.04 0.31 1.93
N SER A 23 0.33 1.30 2.76
CA SER A 23 -0.52 1.89 3.78
C SER A 23 -1.77 2.55 3.17
N GLY A 24 -1.59 3.37 2.13
CA GLY A 24 -2.71 4.02 1.45
C GLY A 24 -3.63 3.03 0.73
N PHE A 25 -3.07 1.97 0.13
CA PHE A 25 -3.86 0.92 -0.52
C PHE A 25 -4.71 0.12 0.48
N VAL A 26 -4.12 -0.36 1.57
CA VAL A 26 -4.86 -1.12 2.59
C VAL A 26 -6.01 -0.31 3.17
N LYS A 27 -5.79 0.97 3.46
CA LYS A 27 -6.86 1.87 3.95
C LYS A 27 -7.92 2.15 2.88
N ALA A 28 -7.53 2.26 1.62
CA ALA A 28 -8.45 2.51 0.52
C ALA A 28 -9.37 1.33 0.21
N ILE A 29 -8.93 0.10 0.43
CA ILE A 29 -9.77 -1.10 0.26
C ILE A 29 -10.66 -1.41 1.46
N ASP A 30 -10.42 -0.80 2.63
CA ASP A 30 -11.33 -0.81 3.79
C ASP A 30 -11.56 0.62 4.32
N PRO A 31 -12.33 1.45 3.59
CA PRO A 31 -12.56 2.84 4.00
C PRO A 31 -13.36 2.95 5.30
N LEU A 32 -14.29 1.99 5.57
CA LEU A 32 -15.07 1.97 6.81
C LEU A 32 -14.20 1.61 8.02
N GLY A 33 -13.28 0.65 7.89
CA GLY A 33 -12.31 0.35 8.95
C GLY A 33 -11.43 1.57 9.27
N SER A 34 -10.97 2.29 8.25
CA SER A 34 -10.23 3.54 8.42
C SER A 34 -11.09 4.65 9.03
N GLN A 35 -12.39 4.73 8.68
CA GLN A 35 -13.33 5.66 9.31
C GLN A 35 -13.52 5.35 10.80
N TYR A 36 -13.70 4.08 11.18
CA TYR A 36 -13.83 3.68 12.58
C TYR A 36 -12.58 4.07 13.39
N LYS A 37 -11.41 3.89 12.81
CA LYS A 37 -10.16 4.32 13.46
C LYS A 37 -10.08 5.85 13.61
N ILE A 38 -10.56 6.63 12.63
CA ILE A 38 -10.69 8.09 12.75
C ILE A 38 -11.67 8.45 13.86
N ALA A 39 -12.80 7.74 13.98
CA ALA A 39 -13.77 7.95 15.05
C ALA A 39 -13.14 7.72 16.44
N GLU A 40 -12.36 6.66 16.63
CA GLU A 40 -11.61 6.40 17.88
C GLU A 40 -10.64 7.56 18.22
N TYR A 41 -9.93 8.10 17.20
CA TYR A 41 -9.07 9.28 17.40
C TYR A 41 -9.87 10.52 17.84
N LEU A 42 -11.02 10.75 17.19
CA LEU A 42 -11.89 11.89 17.51
C LEU A 42 -12.52 11.76 18.89
N GLU A 43 -12.84 10.55 19.32
CA GLU A 43 -13.33 10.25 20.66
C GLU A 43 -12.24 10.51 21.71
N ALA A 44 -11.02 10.01 21.47
CA ALA A 44 -9.87 10.22 22.37
C ALA A 44 -9.53 11.70 22.59
N VAL A 45 -9.81 12.57 21.60
CA VAL A 45 -9.64 14.04 21.74
C VAL A 45 -10.95 14.79 22.00
N GLN A 46 -12.06 14.06 22.28
CA GLN A 46 -13.40 14.61 22.58
C GLN A 46 -14.00 15.49 21.46
N LEU A 47 -13.63 15.22 20.21
CA LEU A 47 -14.14 15.94 19.04
C LEU A 47 -15.19 15.15 18.24
N SER A 48 -15.55 13.94 18.65
CA SER A 48 -16.51 13.07 17.94
C SER A 48 -17.90 13.72 17.73
N ALA A 49 -18.36 14.51 18.68
CA ALA A 49 -19.65 15.21 18.60
C ALA A 49 -19.72 16.30 17.51
N TYR A 50 -18.57 16.82 17.05
CA TYR A 50 -18.52 17.94 16.10
C TYR A 50 -18.33 17.46 14.64
N ILE A 51 -17.88 16.23 14.43
CA ILE A 51 -17.55 15.71 13.09
C ILE A 51 -18.49 14.55 12.75
N PRO A 52 -19.47 14.75 11.86
CA PRO A 52 -20.43 13.72 11.50
C PRO A 52 -19.78 12.58 10.72
N ASP A 53 -20.38 11.39 10.76
CA ASP A 53 -19.85 10.16 10.18
C ASP A 53 -19.52 10.27 8.68
N TRP A 54 -20.36 10.98 7.90
CA TRP A 54 -20.08 11.21 6.49
C TRP A 54 -18.80 12.00 6.25
N ALA A 55 -18.48 12.96 7.13
CA ALA A 55 -17.25 13.74 7.03
C ALA A 55 -16.04 12.91 7.42
N GLN A 56 -16.17 12.02 8.42
CA GLN A 56 -15.14 11.05 8.79
C GLN A 56 -14.87 10.07 7.63
N LEU A 57 -15.90 9.63 6.91
CA LEU A 57 -15.76 8.77 5.75
C LEU A 57 -15.02 9.48 4.60
N ILE A 58 -15.39 10.73 4.29
CA ILE A 58 -14.68 11.54 3.29
C ILE A 58 -13.22 11.73 3.69
N LEU A 59 -12.94 11.98 4.95
CA LEU A 59 -11.58 12.11 5.48
C LEU A 59 -10.80 10.80 5.33
N SER A 60 -11.42 9.66 5.61
CA SER A 60 -10.84 8.32 5.44
C SER A 60 -10.43 8.06 3.98
N VAL A 61 -11.37 8.25 3.03
CA VAL A 61 -11.10 8.07 1.59
C VAL A 61 -10.07 9.09 1.10
N GLY A 62 -10.19 10.36 1.53
CA GLY A 62 -9.26 11.42 1.15
C GLY A 62 -7.84 11.16 1.65
N LEU A 63 -7.67 10.77 2.90
CA LEU A 63 -6.36 10.48 3.49
C LEU A 63 -5.69 9.28 2.81
N SER A 64 -6.41 8.19 2.60
CA SER A 64 -5.89 7.01 1.89
C SER A 64 -5.51 7.33 0.44
N ALA A 65 -6.32 8.14 -0.27
CA ALA A 65 -6.03 8.57 -1.62
C ALA A 65 -4.78 9.47 -1.69
N ILE A 66 -4.63 10.41 -0.74
CA ILE A 66 -3.43 11.27 -0.65
C ILE A 66 -2.20 10.42 -0.37
N GLU A 67 -2.26 9.50 0.59
CA GLU A 67 -1.15 8.65 0.98
C GLU A 67 -0.69 7.76 -0.17
N PHE A 68 -1.61 7.05 -0.81
CA PHE A 68 -1.32 6.20 -1.97
C PHE A 68 -0.73 6.99 -3.14
N THR A 69 -1.37 8.12 -3.50
CA THR A 69 -0.93 8.97 -4.59
C THR A 69 0.45 9.55 -4.31
N LEU A 70 0.71 9.99 -3.10
CA LEU A 70 2.03 10.48 -2.69
C LEU A 70 3.10 9.39 -2.79
N GLY A 71 2.78 8.16 -2.38
CA GLY A 71 3.64 7.00 -2.56
C GLY A 71 4.00 6.74 -4.03
N VAL A 72 3.03 6.78 -4.93
CA VAL A 72 3.25 6.63 -6.38
C VAL A 72 4.02 7.81 -6.96
N MET A 73 3.74 9.05 -6.52
CA MET A 73 4.51 10.22 -6.93
C MET A 73 5.99 10.11 -6.54
N LEU A 74 6.28 9.58 -5.35
CA LEU A 74 7.64 9.29 -4.91
C LEU A 74 8.25 8.18 -5.77
N LEU A 75 7.54 7.07 -5.97
CA LEU A 75 8.02 5.92 -6.75
C LEU A 75 8.42 6.33 -8.17
N LEU A 76 7.59 7.11 -8.85
CA LEU A 76 7.81 7.55 -10.22
C LEU A 76 8.62 8.86 -10.33
N ALA A 77 8.98 9.47 -9.21
CA ALA A 77 9.64 10.78 -9.12
C ALA A 77 8.86 11.91 -9.84
N ILE A 78 7.51 11.90 -9.69
CA ILE A 78 6.58 12.91 -10.17
C ILE A 78 6.72 14.16 -9.29
N ARG A 79 6.85 15.36 -9.91
CA ARG A 79 6.96 16.64 -9.19
C ARG A 79 7.89 16.55 -7.96
N ARG A 80 9.07 15.98 -8.12
CA ARG A 80 10.04 15.60 -7.06
C ARG A 80 10.13 16.56 -5.87
N ARG A 81 10.17 17.89 -6.13
CA ARG A 81 10.27 18.90 -5.05
C ARG A 81 8.99 18.97 -4.22
N LEU A 82 7.81 18.88 -4.87
CA LEU A 82 6.53 18.93 -4.20
C LEU A 82 6.30 17.62 -3.42
N ALA A 83 6.47 16.47 -4.07
CA ALA A 83 6.29 15.16 -3.43
C ALA A 83 7.19 14.99 -2.19
N SER A 84 8.48 15.40 -2.28
CA SER A 84 9.39 15.35 -1.12
C SER A 84 8.98 16.27 0.02
N LYS A 85 8.43 17.46 -0.27
CA LYS A 85 7.94 18.38 0.77
C LYS A 85 6.66 17.83 1.44
N LEU A 86 5.71 17.35 0.63
CA LEU A 86 4.47 16.78 1.15
C LEU A 86 4.73 15.52 1.98
N SER A 87 5.65 14.65 1.54
CA SER A 87 6.04 13.48 2.33
C SER A 87 6.71 13.85 3.66
N LEU A 88 7.51 14.91 3.69
CA LEU A 88 8.10 15.42 4.93
C LEU A 88 7.02 15.93 5.88
N ILE A 89 6.10 16.78 5.38
CA ILE A 89 5.00 17.31 6.20
C ILE A 89 4.16 16.15 6.77
N MET A 90 3.78 15.19 5.93
CA MET A 90 3.01 14.03 6.34
C MET A 90 3.75 13.22 7.42
N MET A 91 5.05 12.96 7.23
CA MET A 91 5.84 12.21 8.21
C MET A 91 6.04 12.97 9.53
N VAL A 92 6.16 14.30 9.50
CA VAL A 92 6.21 15.11 10.73
C VAL A 92 4.91 14.97 11.51
N VAL A 93 3.76 15.15 10.84
CA VAL A 93 2.43 15.00 11.49
C VAL A 93 2.26 13.60 12.07
N MET A 94 2.53 12.56 11.26
CA MET A 94 2.38 11.17 11.70
C MET A 94 3.33 10.78 12.83
N THR A 95 4.54 11.35 12.86
CA THR A 95 5.49 11.11 13.98
C THR A 95 5.01 11.78 15.26
N LEU A 96 4.45 12.99 15.18
CA LEU A 96 3.89 13.67 16.35
C LEU A 96 2.66 12.93 16.90
N VAL A 97 1.76 12.47 16.03
CA VAL A 97 0.60 11.66 16.43
C VAL A 97 1.04 10.36 17.10
N THR A 98 2.00 9.64 16.52
CA THR A 98 2.47 8.37 17.11
C THR A 98 3.29 8.59 18.38
N LEU A 99 3.96 9.72 18.55
CA LEU A 99 4.56 10.10 19.83
C LEU A 99 3.49 10.29 20.91
N TRP A 100 2.42 11.02 20.58
CA TRP A 100 1.29 11.19 21.51
C TRP A 100 0.66 9.84 21.88
N LEU A 101 0.42 8.95 20.92
CA LEU A 101 -0.10 7.60 21.17
C LEU A 101 0.83 6.78 22.08
N THR A 102 2.16 6.88 21.88
CA THR A 102 3.13 6.12 22.66
C THR A 102 3.20 6.61 24.11
N VAL A 103 3.03 7.91 24.34
CA VAL A 103 3.11 8.52 25.69
C VAL A 103 1.79 8.39 26.46
N SER A 104 0.67 8.67 25.80
CA SER A 104 -0.66 8.73 26.46
C SER A 104 -1.45 7.43 26.38
N ASN A 105 -1.10 6.55 25.43
CA ASN A 105 -1.74 5.26 25.11
C ASN A 105 -3.29 5.29 25.11
N PRO A 106 -3.94 6.30 24.49
CA PRO A 106 -5.40 6.42 24.48
C PRO A 106 -6.08 5.39 23.57
N ILE A 107 -5.35 4.83 22.62
CA ILE A 107 -5.80 3.84 21.62
C ILE A 107 -4.74 2.74 21.54
N GLN A 108 -5.17 1.48 21.43
CA GLN A 108 -4.27 0.31 21.47
C GLN A 108 -3.28 0.26 20.30
N ASP A 109 -3.72 0.63 19.09
CA ASP A 109 -2.91 0.67 17.88
C ASP A 109 -3.17 1.93 17.03
N CYS A 110 -2.17 2.33 16.27
CA CYS A 110 -2.27 3.51 15.39
C CYS A 110 -3.15 3.29 14.14
N GLY A 111 -3.44 2.06 13.74
CA GLY A 111 -4.14 1.74 12.48
C GLY A 111 -3.42 2.18 11.20
N CYS A 112 -2.10 2.43 11.25
CA CYS A 112 -1.33 2.92 10.10
C CYS A 112 -1.40 1.99 8.87
N PHE A 113 -1.53 0.68 9.08
CA PHE A 113 -1.66 -0.34 8.04
C PHE A 113 -3.03 -1.03 8.06
N GLY A 114 -4.07 -0.35 8.61
CA GLY A 114 -5.40 -0.95 8.77
C GLY A 114 -5.31 -2.29 9.51
N ASP A 115 -6.16 -3.24 9.13
CA ASP A 115 -6.21 -4.58 9.73
C ASP A 115 -5.16 -5.55 9.13
N ALA A 116 -4.36 -5.12 8.13
CA ALA A 116 -3.38 -5.99 7.48
C ALA A 116 -2.14 -6.26 8.35
N ILE A 117 -1.69 -5.28 9.14
CA ILE A 117 -0.53 -5.42 10.04
C ILE A 117 -0.80 -4.63 11.32
N HIS A 118 -0.95 -5.34 12.43
CA HIS A 118 -1.06 -4.74 13.75
C HIS A 118 0.32 -4.46 14.34
N LEU A 119 0.60 -3.19 14.60
CA LEU A 119 1.84 -2.73 15.23
C LEU A 119 1.48 -2.03 16.54
N THR A 120 2.26 -2.30 17.58
CA THR A 120 2.13 -1.54 18.83
C THR A 120 2.47 -0.06 18.60
N ASN A 121 1.96 0.83 19.48
CA ASN A 121 2.23 2.27 19.38
C ASN A 121 3.74 2.57 19.35
N THR A 122 4.54 1.88 20.18
CA THR A 122 6.01 2.02 20.21
C THR A 122 6.68 1.58 18.91
N GLN A 123 6.27 0.42 18.36
CA GLN A 123 6.81 -0.07 17.07
C GLN A 123 6.48 0.90 15.93
N THR A 124 5.27 1.44 15.93
CA THR A 124 4.84 2.43 14.95
C THR A 124 5.62 3.73 15.07
N PHE A 125 5.90 4.20 16.28
CA PHE A 125 6.72 5.38 16.52
C PHE A 125 8.16 5.20 16.02
N ILE A 126 8.81 4.06 16.33
CA ILE A 126 10.17 3.75 15.83
C ILE A 126 10.19 3.71 14.29
N LYS A 127 9.22 3.03 13.67
CA LYS A 127 9.05 3.01 12.22
C LYS A 127 8.95 4.44 11.66
N ASN A 128 8.15 5.30 12.28
CA ASN A 128 7.93 6.67 11.81
C ASN A 128 9.18 7.55 11.95
N ILE A 129 10.03 7.34 12.95
CA ILE A 129 11.35 8.02 13.06
C ILE A 129 12.23 7.65 11.86
N ILE A 130 12.28 6.36 11.49
CA ILE A 130 13.06 5.90 10.33
C ILE A 130 12.53 6.54 9.03
N LEU A 131 11.20 6.53 8.85
CA LEU A 131 10.56 7.13 7.68
C LEU A 131 10.72 8.66 7.64
N LEU A 132 10.67 9.33 8.78
CA LEU A 132 10.92 10.78 8.89
C LEU A 132 12.36 11.11 8.46
N THR A 133 13.33 10.32 8.89
CA THR A 133 14.74 10.49 8.47
C THR A 133 14.86 10.34 6.96
N ALA A 134 14.21 9.34 6.37
CA ALA A 134 14.17 9.16 4.91
C ALA A 134 13.49 10.35 4.20
N ALA A 135 12.41 10.92 4.78
CA ALA A 135 11.73 12.08 4.22
C ALA A 135 12.59 13.36 4.27
N ILE A 136 13.36 13.55 5.34
CA ILE A 136 14.34 14.65 5.45
C ILE A 136 15.41 14.53 4.36
N ILE A 137 15.97 13.33 4.15
CA ILE A 137 16.95 13.07 3.08
C ILE A 137 16.38 13.45 1.71
N LEU A 138 15.14 13.07 1.42
CA LEU A 138 14.45 13.40 0.17
C LEU A 138 14.20 14.91 0.02
N ALA A 139 13.81 15.58 1.09
CA ALA A 139 13.54 17.01 1.09
C ALA A 139 14.81 17.83 0.88
N CYS A 140 15.95 17.39 1.45
CA CYS A 140 17.26 18.04 1.27
C CYS A 140 17.80 17.88 -0.16
N TRP A 141 17.61 16.71 -0.78
CA TRP A 141 18.21 16.39 -2.09
C TRP A 141 17.19 15.90 -3.13
N PRO A 142 16.10 16.61 -3.41
CA PRO A 142 15.02 16.12 -4.26
C PRO A 142 15.43 15.91 -5.72
N LEU A 143 16.50 16.57 -6.18
CA LEU A 143 16.95 16.49 -7.58
C LEU A 143 17.75 15.22 -7.91
N TYR A 144 18.27 14.51 -6.89
CA TYR A 144 18.98 13.24 -7.10
C TYR A 144 18.07 12.04 -7.34
N GLN A 145 16.74 12.22 -7.27
CA GLN A 145 15.76 11.17 -7.61
C GLN A 145 15.77 10.88 -9.12
N ILE A 146 15.82 9.59 -9.48
CA ILE A 146 15.74 9.12 -10.86
C ILE A 146 14.30 9.24 -11.35
N ARG A 147 14.08 9.92 -12.48
CA ARG A 147 12.75 10.07 -13.09
C ARG A 147 12.39 8.88 -13.96
N PHE A 148 11.16 8.40 -13.83
CA PHE A 148 10.59 7.38 -14.72
C PHE A 148 9.67 7.99 -15.79
N VAL A 149 9.01 9.11 -15.51
CA VAL A 149 8.05 9.78 -16.41
C VAL A 149 8.54 11.17 -16.78
N SER A 150 8.38 11.56 -18.04
CA SER A 150 8.72 12.90 -18.53
C SER A 150 7.87 13.99 -17.86
N LYS A 151 8.37 15.22 -17.82
CA LYS A 151 7.61 16.33 -17.20
C LYS A 151 6.25 16.56 -17.85
N THR A 152 6.11 16.30 -19.14
CA THR A 152 4.91 16.54 -19.93
C THR A 152 3.78 15.60 -19.54
N ASN A 153 4.09 14.31 -19.23
CA ASN A 153 3.10 13.26 -19.04
C ASN A 153 2.86 12.89 -17.58
N GLN A 154 3.53 13.59 -16.62
CA GLN A 154 3.35 13.34 -15.17
C GLN A 154 1.89 13.50 -14.70
N TRP A 155 1.12 14.38 -15.32
CA TRP A 155 -0.28 14.61 -14.97
C TRP A 155 -1.15 13.37 -15.24
N ILE A 156 -0.85 12.62 -16.31
CA ILE A 156 -1.60 11.39 -16.66
C ILE A 156 -1.44 10.36 -15.54
N ALA A 157 -0.18 10.05 -15.15
CA ALA A 157 0.08 9.11 -14.07
C ALA A 157 -0.54 9.57 -12.74
N PHE A 158 -0.52 10.88 -12.46
CA PHE A 158 -1.09 11.45 -11.24
C PHE A 158 -2.61 11.27 -11.18
N TYR A 159 -3.34 11.72 -12.20
CA TYR A 159 -4.80 11.60 -12.22
C TYR A 159 -5.28 10.15 -12.35
N PHE A 160 -4.58 9.33 -13.13
CA PHE A 160 -4.86 7.91 -13.23
C PHE A 160 -4.77 7.22 -11.86
N THR A 161 -3.74 7.55 -11.08
CA THR A 161 -3.57 7.02 -9.72
C THR A 161 -4.71 7.44 -8.78
N ILE A 162 -5.12 8.71 -8.83
CA ILE A 162 -6.25 9.20 -8.02
C ILE A 162 -7.54 8.49 -8.40
N ILE A 163 -7.84 8.40 -9.70
CA ILE A 163 -9.05 7.72 -10.19
C ILE A 163 -9.05 6.26 -9.74
N PHE A 164 -7.93 5.56 -9.90
CA PHE A 164 -7.81 4.17 -9.48
C PHE A 164 -8.11 3.98 -8.00
N ILE A 165 -7.46 4.74 -7.13
CA ILE A 165 -7.59 4.53 -5.68
C ILE A 165 -8.97 4.95 -5.16
N VAL A 166 -9.55 6.02 -5.70
CA VAL A 166 -10.92 6.44 -5.36
C VAL A 166 -11.94 5.40 -5.85
N THR A 167 -11.76 4.86 -7.06
CA THR A 167 -12.61 3.79 -7.58
C THR A 167 -12.51 2.53 -6.70
N ALA A 168 -11.30 2.13 -6.29
CA ALA A 168 -11.11 1.00 -5.37
C ALA A 168 -11.84 1.22 -4.03
N SER A 169 -11.75 2.43 -3.46
CA SER A 169 -12.48 2.78 -2.23
C SER A 169 -14.00 2.73 -2.43
N THR A 170 -14.49 3.27 -3.54
CA THR A 170 -15.94 3.28 -3.85
C THR A 170 -16.48 1.86 -4.04
N LEU A 171 -15.73 1.01 -4.76
CA LEU A 171 -16.11 -0.40 -4.94
C LEU A 171 -16.14 -1.15 -3.60
N SER A 172 -15.16 -0.89 -2.72
CA SER A 172 -15.12 -1.51 -1.39
C SER A 172 -16.25 -1.02 -0.47
N LEU A 173 -16.70 0.23 -0.62
CA LEU A 173 -17.87 0.76 0.10
C LEU A 173 -19.19 0.17 -0.42
N TYR A 174 -19.30 -0.02 -1.72
CA TYR A 174 -20.53 -0.54 -2.33
C TYR A 174 -20.70 -2.05 -2.09
N HIS A 175 -19.63 -2.83 -2.24
CA HIS A 175 -19.64 -4.28 -2.02
C HIS A 175 -19.16 -4.65 -0.61
N LEU A 176 -17.92 -4.97 -0.48
CA LEU A 176 -17.16 -5.26 0.75
C LEU A 176 -15.68 -5.02 0.44
N PRO A 177 -14.80 -4.95 1.46
CA PRO A 177 -13.36 -4.85 1.25
C PRO A 177 -12.83 -5.89 0.27
N ILE A 178 -12.03 -5.45 -0.72
CA ILE A 178 -11.47 -6.33 -1.77
C ILE A 178 -10.63 -7.45 -1.15
N PHE A 179 -9.83 -7.12 -0.13
CA PHE A 179 -9.13 -8.09 0.72
C PHE A 179 -9.62 -7.95 2.15
N ASP A 180 -10.04 -9.06 2.74
CA ASP A 180 -10.46 -9.13 4.13
C ASP A 180 -9.31 -9.66 5.00
N PHE A 181 -8.66 -8.75 5.75
CA PHE A 181 -7.56 -9.09 6.65
C PHE A 181 -8.03 -9.40 8.08
N ARG A 182 -9.33 -9.31 8.33
CA ARG A 182 -9.93 -9.51 9.65
C ARG A 182 -10.09 -11.00 9.98
N PRO A 183 -10.24 -11.35 11.26
CA PRO A 183 -10.37 -12.76 11.68
C PRO A 183 -11.57 -13.49 11.10
N TYR A 184 -12.56 -12.74 10.60
CA TYR A 184 -13.84 -13.27 10.09
C TYR A 184 -13.88 -13.39 8.55
N TYR A 185 -12.77 -13.78 7.91
CA TYR A 185 -12.73 -13.93 6.45
C TYR A 185 -13.52 -15.18 5.97
N ILE A 186 -13.88 -15.21 4.70
CA ILE A 186 -14.56 -16.37 4.08
C ILE A 186 -13.66 -17.60 4.16
N GLY A 187 -14.21 -18.74 4.60
CA GLY A 187 -13.46 -19.97 4.90
C GLY A 187 -13.07 -20.11 6.37
N GLN A 188 -13.15 -19.04 7.18
CA GLN A 188 -12.84 -19.11 8.60
C GLN A 188 -13.98 -19.81 9.37
N ASN A 189 -13.63 -20.81 10.16
CA ASN A 189 -14.54 -21.37 11.15
C ASN A 189 -14.45 -20.58 12.45
N ILE A 190 -15.57 -19.94 12.84
CA ILE A 190 -15.62 -19.03 14.00
C ILE A 190 -15.26 -19.79 15.28
N LYS A 191 -15.88 -20.96 15.51
CA LYS A 191 -15.63 -21.76 16.72
C LYS A 191 -14.15 -22.16 16.85
N LYS A 192 -13.54 -22.65 15.77
CA LYS A 192 -12.10 -22.97 15.76
C LYS A 192 -11.22 -21.73 15.97
N GLY A 193 -11.66 -20.58 15.46
CA GLY A 193 -10.96 -19.30 15.67
C GLY A 193 -11.00 -18.82 17.13
N MET A 194 -11.97 -19.29 17.93
CA MET A 194 -12.10 -19.03 19.36
C MET A 194 -11.33 -20.04 20.24
N GLU A 195 -10.95 -21.18 19.69
CA GLU A 195 -10.30 -22.24 20.47
C GLU A 195 -8.87 -21.85 20.84
N ILE A 196 -8.51 -22.14 22.09
CA ILE A 196 -7.14 -22.03 22.58
C ILE A 196 -6.44 -23.36 22.34
N PRO A 197 -5.34 -23.42 21.57
CA PRO A 197 -4.63 -24.66 21.30
C PRO A 197 -4.16 -25.35 22.60
N LYS A 198 -4.29 -26.67 22.67
CA LYS A 198 -3.84 -27.43 23.82
C LYS A 198 -2.34 -27.18 24.06
N GLY A 199 -1.99 -26.69 25.26
CA GLY A 199 -0.62 -26.37 25.65
C GLY A 199 -0.18 -24.93 25.35
N ALA A 200 -1.03 -24.07 24.79
CA ALA A 200 -0.74 -22.65 24.69
C ALA A 200 -0.69 -22.01 26.09
N LYS A 201 0.31 -21.17 26.33
CA LYS A 201 0.36 -20.34 27.55
C LYS A 201 -0.78 -19.33 27.49
N LEU A 202 -1.61 -19.30 28.52
CA LEU A 202 -2.64 -18.28 28.66
C LEU A 202 -2.01 -16.94 29.07
N THR A 203 -2.63 -15.85 28.67
CA THR A 203 -2.26 -14.51 29.15
C THR A 203 -2.55 -14.44 30.65
N THR A 204 -1.52 -14.08 31.41
CA THR A 204 -1.64 -13.93 32.87
C THR A 204 -1.84 -12.45 33.19
N TYR A 205 -2.92 -12.15 33.88
CA TYR A 205 -3.27 -10.81 34.30
C TYR A 205 -2.99 -10.63 35.80
N LYS A 206 -2.50 -9.46 36.19
CA LYS A 206 -2.54 -8.99 37.55
C LYS A 206 -3.74 -8.06 37.68
N THR A 207 -4.78 -8.54 38.34
CA THR A 207 -5.98 -7.73 38.60
C THR A 207 -5.79 -6.97 39.89
N THR A 208 -5.93 -5.64 39.84
CA THR A 208 -5.88 -4.75 40.97
C THR A 208 -7.25 -4.07 41.11
N PHE A 209 -7.88 -4.25 42.24
CA PHE A 209 -9.19 -3.65 42.57
C PHE A 209 -8.98 -2.33 43.29
N ILE A 210 -9.59 -1.28 42.79
CA ILE A 210 -9.55 0.05 43.42
C ILE A 210 -10.80 0.20 44.25
N CYS A 211 -10.63 0.25 45.58
CA CYS A 211 -11.73 0.43 46.53
C CYS A 211 -11.56 1.72 47.34
N GLU A 212 -12.69 2.31 47.73
CA GLU A 212 -12.73 3.54 48.52
C GLU A 212 -13.41 3.29 49.87
N LYS A 213 -12.79 3.81 50.93
CA LYS A 213 -13.34 3.81 52.30
C LYS A 213 -13.11 5.18 52.92
N ASN A 214 -14.16 5.87 53.35
CA ASN A 214 -14.11 7.19 53.99
C ASN A 214 -13.32 8.24 53.17
N GLY A 215 -13.44 8.23 51.82
CA GLY A 215 -12.74 9.16 50.94
C GLY A 215 -11.27 8.80 50.68
N VAL A 216 -10.78 7.66 51.17
CA VAL A 216 -9.42 7.16 50.91
C VAL A 216 -9.50 6.02 49.92
N THR A 217 -8.86 6.16 48.77
CA THR A 217 -8.76 5.14 47.75
C THR A 217 -7.56 4.23 48.02
N LYS A 218 -7.75 2.91 47.97
CA LYS A 218 -6.69 1.92 48.13
C LYS A 218 -6.81 0.84 47.06
N GLU A 219 -5.66 0.38 46.56
CA GLU A 219 -5.54 -0.71 45.63
C GLU A 219 -5.38 -2.04 46.34
N PHE A 220 -6.12 -3.04 45.90
CA PHE A 220 -6.08 -4.40 46.42
C PHE A 220 -5.83 -5.38 45.30
N THR A 221 -5.01 -6.40 45.53
CA THR A 221 -4.85 -7.54 44.61
C THR A 221 -5.92 -8.60 44.91
N GLU A 222 -6.05 -9.56 43.99
CA GLU A 222 -7.01 -10.68 44.14
C GLU A 222 -6.84 -11.44 45.46
N ASN A 223 -5.60 -11.53 45.96
CA ASN A 223 -5.28 -12.20 47.22
C ASN A 223 -5.58 -11.36 48.50
N ASP A 224 -5.57 -10.03 48.37
CA ASP A 224 -5.72 -9.11 49.48
C ASP A 224 -7.07 -8.37 49.47
N TYR A 225 -7.96 -8.76 48.54
CA TYR A 225 -9.26 -8.11 48.40
C TYR A 225 -10.13 -8.33 49.67
N PRO A 226 -10.68 -7.27 50.25
CA PRO A 226 -11.40 -7.35 51.51
C PRO A 226 -12.83 -7.89 51.37
N TYR A 227 -12.99 -9.16 50.98
CA TYR A 227 -14.29 -9.79 50.79
C TYR A 227 -15.22 -9.70 52.00
N ASN A 228 -14.66 -9.64 53.19
CA ASN A 228 -15.42 -9.67 54.44
C ASN A 228 -15.62 -8.26 55.08
N ASP A 229 -15.12 -7.19 54.45
CA ASP A 229 -15.28 -5.82 54.97
C ASP A 229 -16.14 -4.97 54.03
N SER A 230 -17.44 -4.95 54.28
CA SER A 230 -18.43 -4.18 53.50
C SER A 230 -18.27 -2.66 53.58
N THR A 231 -17.31 -2.15 54.35
CA THR A 231 -17.00 -0.72 54.42
C THR A 231 -16.14 -0.21 53.25
N TRP A 232 -15.53 -1.12 52.50
CA TRP A 232 -14.85 -0.80 51.26
C TRP A 232 -15.82 -0.86 50.08
N VAL A 233 -15.97 0.24 49.38
CA VAL A 233 -16.81 0.35 48.18
C VAL A 233 -15.93 0.19 46.96
N PHE A 234 -16.26 -0.77 46.12
CA PHE A 234 -15.59 -0.97 44.84
C PHE A 234 -15.80 0.24 43.94
N LYS A 235 -14.73 0.75 43.29
CA LYS A 235 -14.76 1.87 42.35
C LYS A 235 -14.37 1.45 40.94
N ASP A 236 -13.26 0.72 40.83
CA ASP A 236 -12.69 0.39 39.52
C ASP A 236 -11.80 -0.86 39.60
N THR A 237 -11.50 -1.46 38.45
CA THR A 237 -10.56 -2.57 38.31
C THR A 237 -9.49 -2.21 37.32
N HIS A 238 -8.22 -2.31 37.72
CA HIS A 238 -7.10 -2.19 36.80
C HIS A 238 -6.46 -3.54 36.55
N GLN A 239 -6.35 -3.94 35.26
CA GLN A 239 -5.70 -5.18 34.84
C GLN A 239 -4.39 -4.88 34.14
N GLU A 240 -3.30 -5.41 34.64
CA GLU A 240 -1.98 -5.33 34.07
C GLU A 240 -1.58 -6.72 33.52
N ILE A 241 -1.17 -6.78 32.26
CA ILE A 241 -0.70 -8.03 31.64
C ILE A 241 0.69 -8.35 32.21
N LEU A 242 0.81 -9.43 32.99
CA LEU A 242 2.10 -9.91 33.50
C LEU A 242 2.90 -10.69 32.45
N GLU A 243 2.23 -11.61 31.78
CA GLU A 243 2.81 -12.38 30.68
C GLU A 243 1.79 -12.44 29.55
N LYS A 244 2.18 -11.99 28.34
CA LYS A 244 1.33 -12.09 27.16
C LYS A 244 1.38 -13.54 26.66
N GLY A 245 0.23 -14.22 26.77
CA GLY A 245 0.02 -15.57 26.24
C GLY A 245 -0.60 -15.57 24.84
N TYR A 246 -1.10 -16.73 24.45
CA TYR A 246 -1.85 -16.89 23.22
C TYR A 246 -3.22 -16.22 23.36
N GLU A 247 -3.52 -15.30 22.46
CA GLU A 247 -4.86 -14.75 22.25
C GLU A 247 -5.46 -15.36 20.99
N PRO A 248 -6.62 -16.04 21.07
CA PRO A 248 -7.27 -16.57 19.89
C PRO A 248 -7.62 -15.45 18.92
N PRO A 249 -7.55 -15.68 17.59
CA PRO A 249 -7.88 -14.65 16.59
C PRO A 249 -9.31 -14.10 16.73
N ILE A 250 -10.22 -14.91 17.28
CA ILE A 250 -11.60 -14.53 17.60
C ILE A 250 -11.77 -14.72 19.12
N HIS A 251 -11.98 -13.65 19.86
CA HIS A 251 -12.11 -13.70 21.33
C HIS A 251 -13.39 -13.03 21.84
N ASP A 252 -14.05 -12.20 20.99
CA ASP A 252 -15.18 -11.35 21.39
C ASP A 252 -16.51 -11.80 20.78
N PHE A 253 -16.58 -13.00 20.17
CA PHE A 253 -17.78 -13.47 19.52
C PHE A 253 -18.73 -14.09 20.54
N SER A 254 -19.78 -13.36 20.93
CA SER A 254 -20.84 -13.83 21.84
C SER A 254 -22.20 -13.32 21.37
N ILE A 255 -23.15 -14.23 21.19
CA ILE A 255 -24.52 -13.93 20.79
C ILE A 255 -25.42 -14.14 22.01
N THR A 256 -26.05 -13.06 22.49
CA THR A 256 -26.89 -13.10 23.69
C THR A 256 -28.33 -12.75 23.35
N ASP A 257 -29.28 -13.48 23.90
CA ASP A 257 -30.68 -13.07 23.88
C ASP A 257 -30.92 -12.03 24.98
N GLU A 258 -31.22 -10.80 24.59
CA GLU A 258 -31.43 -9.69 25.54
C GLU A 258 -32.58 -9.97 26.53
N LYS A 259 -33.56 -10.78 26.14
CA LYS A 259 -34.74 -11.05 26.97
C LYS A 259 -34.48 -12.11 28.04
N THR A 260 -33.74 -13.15 27.69
CA THR A 260 -33.47 -14.28 28.58
C THR A 260 -32.11 -14.18 29.26
N GLY A 261 -31.17 -13.38 28.70
CA GLY A 261 -29.78 -13.34 29.12
C GLY A 261 -28.99 -14.60 28.74
N GLU A 262 -29.55 -15.47 27.91
CA GLU A 262 -28.93 -16.73 27.50
C GLU A 262 -27.89 -16.51 26.41
N ASP A 263 -26.72 -17.14 26.51
CA ASP A 263 -25.71 -17.19 25.48
C ASP A 263 -26.07 -18.28 24.43
N LEU A 264 -26.41 -17.84 23.23
CA LEU A 264 -26.80 -18.69 22.10
C LEU A 264 -25.64 -18.99 21.15
N THR A 265 -24.43 -18.55 21.46
CA THR A 265 -23.25 -18.65 20.58
C THR A 265 -23.01 -20.09 20.11
N ASP A 266 -22.89 -21.02 21.04
CA ASP A 266 -22.65 -22.42 20.70
C ASP A 266 -23.82 -23.06 19.94
N SER A 267 -25.05 -22.73 20.30
CA SER A 267 -26.24 -23.29 19.65
C SER A 267 -26.34 -22.87 18.18
N ILE A 268 -25.98 -21.63 17.88
CA ILE A 268 -25.99 -21.07 16.50
C ILE A 268 -24.79 -21.57 15.69
N LEU A 269 -23.60 -21.60 16.27
CA LEU A 269 -22.38 -22.01 15.56
C LEU A 269 -22.30 -23.53 15.32
N THR A 270 -22.89 -24.34 16.16
CA THR A 270 -22.92 -25.82 16.02
C THR A 270 -24.16 -26.37 15.32
N LYS A 271 -25.10 -25.50 14.94
CA LYS A 271 -26.28 -25.87 14.21
C LYS A 271 -25.92 -26.61 12.92
N ASP A 272 -26.56 -27.79 12.72
CA ASP A 272 -26.38 -28.52 11.48
C ASP A 272 -27.01 -27.80 10.29
N GLY A 273 -26.26 -27.71 9.18
CA GLY A 273 -26.70 -27.04 7.96
C GLY A 273 -26.27 -25.59 7.86
N TYR A 274 -27.03 -24.83 7.09
CA TYR A 274 -26.74 -23.42 6.80
C TYR A 274 -27.45 -22.49 7.79
N THR A 275 -26.81 -21.37 8.06
CA THR A 275 -27.35 -20.30 8.90
C THR A 275 -27.01 -18.94 8.31
N PHE A 276 -28.03 -18.14 8.08
CA PHE A 276 -27.84 -16.72 7.70
C PHE A 276 -27.77 -15.85 8.96
N LEU A 277 -26.81 -14.94 8.99
CA LEU A 277 -26.70 -13.90 10.00
C LEU A 277 -26.84 -12.54 9.32
N LEU A 278 -27.93 -11.85 9.60
CA LEU A 278 -28.10 -10.45 9.20
C LEU A 278 -27.45 -9.57 10.26
N ILE A 279 -26.38 -8.92 9.92
CA ILE A 279 -25.55 -8.14 10.84
C ILE A 279 -25.83 -6.65 10.63
N ALA A 280 -26.40 -6.02 11.64
CA ALA A 280 -26.70 -4.59 11.66
C ALA A 280 -26.12 -3.96 12.95
N PRO A 281 -24.86 -3.51 12.95
CA PRO A 281 -24.22 -2.96 14.15
C PRO A 281 -25.00 -1.81 14.80
N VAL A 282 -25.63 -0.97 13.98
CA VAL A 282 -26.47 0.16 14.42
C VAL A 282 -27.75 0.18 13.58
N LEU A 283 -28.83 -0.40 14.09
CA LEU A 283 -30.10 -0.50 13.38
C LEU A 283 -30.71 0.87 13.05
N GLU A 284 -30.50 1.88 13.90
CA GLU A 284 -30.99 3.25 13.70
C GLU A 284 -30.39 3.93 12.45
N ARG A 285 -29.31 3.36 11.90
CA ARG A 285 -28.59 3.84 10.72
C ARG A 285 -28.46 2.76 9.64
N ALA A 286 -29.13 1.64 9.81
CA ALA A 286 -29.12 0.58 8.84
C ALA A 286 -29.88 1.00 7.58
N ASP A 287 -29.34 0.67 6.41
CA ASP A 287 -29.98 0.95 5.13
C ASP A 287 -31.15 -0.03 4.93
N ASP A 288 -32.35 0.50 4.81
CA ASP A 288 -33.59 -0.26 4.62
C ASP A 288 -34.01 -0.40 3.15
N SER A 289 -33.24 0.17 2.20
CA SER A 289 -33.61 0.18 0.78
C SER A 289 -33.81 -1.22 0.17
N ASN A 290 -33.11 -2.22 0.70
CA ASN A 290 -33.13 -3.60 0.20
C ASN A 290 -33.83 -4.58 1.15
N PHE A 291 -34.76 -4.10 2.00
CA PHE A 291 -35.47 -4.94 2.95
C PHE A 291 -36.26 -6.08 2.27
N GLY A 292 -36.84 -5.84 1.09
CA GLY A 292 -37.57 -6.87 0.35
C GLY A 292 -36.69 -8.02 -0.11
N GLU A 293 -35.40 -7.77 -0.43
CA GLU A 293 -34.44 -8.82 -0.77
C GLU A 293 -34.05 -9.63 0.50
N ILE A 294 -33.88 -8.94 1.63
CA ILE A 294 -33.62 -9.60 2.93
C ILE A 294 -34.79 -10.50 3.32
N ASP A 295 -36.01 -10.02 3.16
CA ASP A 295 -37.23 -10.79 3.46
C ASP A 295 -37.36 -12.01 2.55
N ALA A 296 -37.09 -11.86 1.24
CA ALA A 296 -37.07 -13.01 0.33
C ALA A 296 -36.02 -14.06 0.71
N ILE A 297 -34.85 -13.66 1.21
CA ILE A 297 -33.82 -14.58 1.72
C ILE A 297 -34.28 -15.24 3.02
N TYR A 298 -35.00 -14.52 3.89
CA TYR A 298 -35.55 -15.07 5.12
C TYR A 298 -36.61 -16.13 4.82
N GLU A 299 -37.55 -15.86 3.92
CA GLU A 299 -38.56 -16.85 3.51
C GLU A 299 -37.92 -18.11 2.85
N TYR A 300 -36.93 -17.90 1.98
CA TYR A 300 -36.15 -18.99 1.41
C TYR A 300 -35.43 -19.82 2.50
N ALA A 301 -34.86 -19.18 3.51
CA ALA A 301 -34.22 -19.88 4.62
C ALA A 301 -35.24 -20.70 5.42
N LYS A 302 -36.41 -20.13 5.67
CA LYS A 302 -37.54 -20.78 6.39
C LYS A 302 -38.07 -22.00 5.64
N GLU A 303 -38.29 -21.90 4.33
CA GLU A 303 -38.73 -22.98 3.46
C GLU A 303 -37.74 -24.16 3.43
N ASN A 304 -36.43 -23.89 3.47
CA ASN A 304 -35.39 -24.90 3.44
C ASN A 304 -34.91 -25.37 4.83
N GLY A 305 -35.50 -24.86 5.92
CA GLY A 305 -35.15 -25.22 7.29
C GLY A 305 -33.79 -24.68 7.77
N TYR A 306 -33.25 -23.63 7.09
CA TYR A 306 -32.01 -22.96 7.48
C TYR A 306 -32.23 -22.00 8.66
N GLY A 307 -31.15 -21.69 9.40
CA GLY A 307 -31.21 -20.66 10.42
C GLY A 307 -31.21 -19.27 9.77
N PHE A 308 -31.94 -18.31 10.35
CA PHE A 308 -31.84 -16.91 10.01
C PHE A 308 -31.98 -16.07 11.28
N TYR A 309 -30.94 -15.25 11.59
CA TYR A 309 -30.85 -14.47 12.82
C TYR A 309 -30.35 -13.07 12.53
N GLY A 310 -31.01 -12.06 13.11
CA GLY A 310 -30.52 -10.69 13.13
C GLY A 310 -29.56 -10.48 14.32
N LEU A 311 -28.42 -9.86 14.09
CA LEU A 311 -27.44 -9.51 15.13
C LEU A 311 -27.25 -8.01 15.16
N THR A 312 -27.38 -7.40 16.34
CA THR A 312 -27.25 -5.94 16.52
C THR A 312 -26.68 -5.59 17.88
N ALA A 313 -26.11 -4.37 17.99
CA ALA A 313 -25.76 -3.74 19.26
C ALA A 313 -26.79 -2.67 19.67
N SER A 314 -27.85 -2.50 18.88
CA SER A 314 -28.91 -1.52 19.16
C SER A 314 -29.93 -2.05 20.15
N THR A 315 -30.67 -1.15 20.78
CA THR A 315 -31.68 -1.47 21.81
C THR A 315 -32.94 -2.10 21.21
N ASP A 316 -33.73 -2.79 22.04
CA ASP A 316 -35.05 -3.33 21.71
C ASP A 316 -35.98 -2.30 21.02
N LYS A 317 -35.84 -1.02 21.35
CA LYS A 317 -36.62 0.06 20.71
C LYS A 317 -36.28 0.20 19.23
N ALA A 318 -34.99 0.11 18.89
CA ALA A 318 -34.55 0.16 17.50
C ALA A 318 -34.95 -1.10 16.74
N VAL A 319 -34.89 -2.26 17.37
CA VAL A 319 -35.38 -3.53 16.78
C VAL A 319 -36.88 -3.46 16.48
N LYS A 320 -37.70 -2.89 17.37
CA LYS A 320 -39.14 -2.68 17.12
C LYS A 320 -39.36 -1.73 15.95
N HIS A 321 -38.65 -0.61 15.95
CA HIS A 321 -38.74 0.37 14.84
C HIS A 321 -38.35 -0.26 13.49
N TRP A 322 -37.27 -1.05 13.45
CA TRP A 322 -36.88 -1.79 12.25
C TRP A 322 -37.99 -2.75 11.77
N ARG A 323 -38.60 -3.50 12.68
CA ARG A 323 -39.72 -4.39 12.36
C ARG A 323 -40.94 -3.62 11.83
N ASP A 324 -41.25 -2.47 12.42
CA ASP A 324 -42.38 -1.64 12.00
C ASP A 324 -42.20 -1.09 10.57
N ILE A 325 -40.95 -0.79 10.15
CA ILE A 325 -40.64 -0.28 8.82
C ILE A 325 -40.56 -1.42 7.79
N THR A 326 -39.84 -2.52 8.13
CA THR A 326 -39.49 -3.56 7.17
C THR A 326 -40.42 -4.76 7.20
N GLY A 327 -41.25 -4.95 8.23
CA GLY A 327 -42.07 -6.15 8.44
C GLY A 327 -41.28 -7.37 8.91
N ALA A 328 -40.01 -7.21 9.34
CA ALA A 328 -39.12 -8.31 9.68
C ALA A 328 -39.65 -9.24 10.76
N GLU A 329 -39.84 -10.52 10.46
CA GLU A 329 -40.30 -11.57 11.38
C GLU A 329 -39.17 -12.36 12.05
N TYR A 330 -37.94 -12.28 11.53
CA TYR A 330 -36.79 -13.02 12.06
C TYR A 330 -36.37 -12.54 13.47
N PRO A 331 -35.82 -13.44 14.29
CA PRO A 331 -35.35 -13.08 15.63
C PRO A 331 -34.09 -12.21 15.59
N PHE A 332 -34.02 -11.24 16.51
CA PHE A 332 -32.84 -10.43 16.75
C PHE A 332 -32.20 -10.82 18.07
N TYR A 333 -30.87 -10.87 18.06
CA TYR A 333 -30.02 -11.10 19.22
C TYR A 333 -28.97 -10.00 19.36
N THR A 334 -28.46 -9.84 20.55
CA THR A 334 -27.49 -8.79 20.87
C THR A 334 -26.07 -9.33 20.79
N MET A 335 -25.19 -8.51 20.21
CA MET A 335 -23.75 -8.76 20.14
C MET A 335 -23.00 -7.46 20.26
N ASP A 336 -21.73 -7.52 20.70
CA ASP A 336 -20.85 -6.33 20.77
C ASP A 336 -20.74 -5.62 19.43
N GLY A 337 -20.90 -4.29 19.47
CA GLY A 337 -20.90 -3.45 18.27
C GLY A 337 -19.57 -3.40 17.53
N THR A 338 -18.44 -3.52 18.25
CA THR A 338 -17.11 -3.56 17.66
C THR A 338 -16.89 -4.86 16.90
N THR A 339 -17.33 -5.97 17.51
CA THR A 339 -17.29 -7.30 16.90
C THR A 339 -18.15 -7.35 15.64
N LEU A 340 -19.38 -6.83 15.67
CA LEU A 340 -20.26 -6.75 14.49
C LEU A 340 -19.61 -5.98 13.34
N LYS A 341 -19.01 -4.81 13.62
CA LYS A 341 -18.25 -4.01 12.64
C LYS A 341 -17.02 -4.76 12.12
N THR A 342 -16.42 -5.63 12.92
CA THR A 342 -15.27 -6.46 12.51
C THR A 342 -15.69 -7.63 11.64
N ILE A 343 -16.86 -8.21 11.85
CA ILE A 343 -17.38 -9.33 11.03
C ILE A 343 -17.65 -8.85 9.60
N ILE A 344 -18.34 -7.70 9.43
CA ILE A 344 -18.72 -7.20 8.10
C ILE A 344 -18.68 -5.68 8.03
N ARG A 345 -18.26 -5.14 6.89
CA ARG A 345 -18.23 -3.69 6.60
C ARG A 345 -19.49 -3.26 5.83
N SER A 346 -20.65 -3.55 6.38
CA SER A 346 -21.95 -3.14 5.83
C SER A 346 -22.97 -3.04 6.96
N ASN A 347 -23.94 -2.13 6.85
CA ASN A 347 -24.99 -1.95 7.83
C ASN A 347 -26.35 -1.72 7.12
N PRO A 348 -27.17 -2.78 6.93
CA PRO A 348 -26.90 -4.17 7.31
C PRO A 348 -25.95 -4.88 6.35
N GLY A 349 -25.45 -6.04 6.75
CA GLY A 349 -24.73 -6.97 5.92
C GLY A 349 -25.18 -8.40 6.19
N LEU A 350 -25.04 -9.29 5.22
CA LEU A 350 -25.47 -10.69 5.34
C LEU A 350 -24.26 -11.61 5.34
N VAL A 351 -24.24 -12.57 6.25
CA VAL A 351 -23.21 -13.61 6.37
C VAL A 351 -23.87 -14.96 6.30
N LEU A 352 -23.35 -15.87 5.49
CA LEU A 352 -23.77 -17.26 5.42
C LEU A 352 -22.77 -18.15 6.14
N LEU A 353 -23.25 -18.92 7.09
CA LEU A 353 -22.48 -19.92 7.81
C LEU A 353 -22.89 -21.33 7.37
N TYR A 354 -21.92 -22.24 7.34
CA TYR A 354 -22.14 -23.68 7.31
C TYR A 354 -21.40 -24.34 8.48
N LYS A 355 -22.12 -24.85 9.46
CA LYS A 355 -21.51 -25.44 10.68
C LYS A 355 -20.45 -24.53 11.33
N GLY A 356 -20.76 -23.25 11.50
CA GLY A 356 -19.88 -22.24 12.08
C GLY A 356 -18.74 -21.77 11.18
N THR A 357 -18.63 -22.25 9.94
CA THR A 357 -17.68 -21.76 8.94
C THR A 357 -18.35 -20.68 8.08
N ILE A 358 -17.69 -19.55 7.90
CA ILE A 358 -18.18 -18.47 7.03
C ILE A 358 -18.01 -18.91 5.57
N ILE A 359 -19.14 -19.14 4.90
CA ILE A 359 -19.17 -19.56 3.51
C ILE A 359 -19.16 -18.35 2.59
N ASN A 360 -19.98 -17.35 2.90
CA ASN A 360 -20.07 -16.15 2.06
C ASN A 360 -20.50 -14.93 2.86
N LYS A 361 -20.25 -13.73 2.30
CA LYS A 361 -20.63 -12.45 2.86
C LYS A 361 -21.09 -11.49 1.76
N TRP A 362 -22.14 -10.72 2.05
CA TRP A 362 -22.69 -9.73 1.12
C TRP A 362 -22.96 -8.42 1.83
N SER A 363 -22.67 -7.31 1.14
CA SER A 363 -23.18 -6.02 1.57
C SER A 363 -24.67 -5.91 1.25
N HIS A 364 -25.36 -4.98 1.90
CA HIS A 364 -26.76 -4.69 1.58
C HIS A 364 -27.00 -4.34 0.11
N ASN A 365 -25.99 -3.80 -0.60
CA ASN A 365 -26.07 -3.45 -2.01
C ASN A 365 -25.87 -4.62 -2.98
N ALA A 366 -25.44 -5.78 -2.50
CA ALA A 366 -25.04 -6.90 -3.32
C ALA A 366 -25.56 -8.23 -2.75
N LEU A 367 -26.77 -8.22 -2.21
CA LEU A 367 -27.44 -9.40 -1.68
C LEU A 367 -27.70 -10.42 -2.80
N PRO A 368 -27.72 -11.75 -2.49
CA PRO A 368 -28.11 -12.77 -3.46
C PRO A 368 -29.58 -12.56 -3.87
N LYS A 369 -29.81 -12.55 -5.17
CA LYS A 369 -31.14 -12.35 -5.73
C LYS A 369 -31.98 -13.61 -5.63
N GLN A 370 -33.31 -13.47 -5.57
CA GLN A 370 -34.25 -14.59 -5.54
C GLN A 370 -34.02 -15.58 -6.70
N ALA A 371 -33.61 -15.12 -7.88
CA ALA A 371 -33.29 -15.97 -9.01
C ALA A 371 -32.08 -16.90 -8.77
N GLU A 372 -31.18 -16.52 -7.89
CA GLU A 372 -29.98 -17.29 -7.51
C GLU A 372 -30.31 -18.32 -6.41
N LEU A 373 -31.43 -18.12 -5.68
CA LEU A 373 -31.90 -18.96 -4.59
C LEU A 373 -33.01 -19.96 -5.06
N ASN A 374 -32.80 -20.60 -6.20
CA ASN A 374 -33.80 -21.44 -6.88
C ASN A 374 -33.75 -22.93 -6.50
N ALA A 375 -32.78 -23.33 -5.68
CA ALA A 375 -32.59 -24.70 -5.20
C ALA A 375 -31.92 -24.68 -3.81
N PRO A 376 -31.86 -25.80 -3.07
CA PRO A 376 -31.14 -25.86 -1.80
C PRO A 376 -29.69 -25.38 -1.91
N LEU A 377 -29.18 -24.65 -0.88
CA LEU A 377 -27.85 -24.07 -0.86
C LEU A 377 -26.70 -25.04 -1.21
N SER A 378 -26.87 -26.32 -0.83
CA SER A 378 -25.88 -27.36 -1.15
C SER A 378 -25.68 -27.62 -2.65
N LEU A 379 -26.62 -27.20 -3.50
CA LEU A 379 -26.63 -27.43 -4.95
C LEU A 379 -26.24 -26.17 -5.76
N ILE A 380 -26.33 -24.99 -5.17
CA ILE A 380 -26.08 -23.70 -5.84
C ILE A 380 -24.77 -23.07 -5.39
N GLU A 381 -24.25 -22.14 -6.20
CA GLU A 381 -22.98 -21.44 -5.91
C GLU A 381 -23.02 -20.62 -4.63
N VAL A 382 -24.16 -20.02 -4.30
CA VAL A 382 -24.36 -19.22 -3.09
C VAL A 382 -23.99 -19.97 -1.81
N GLY A 383 -24.27 -21.27 -1.76
CA GLY A 383 -24.00 -22.13 -0.61
C GLY A 383 -22.64 -22.84 -0.65
N ARG A 384 -21.80 -22.56 -1.63
CA ARG A 384 -20.45 -23.12 -1.71
C ARG A 384 -19.43 -22.08 -1.26
N GLU A 385 -18.40 -22.55 -0.58
CA GLU A 385 -17.25 -21.70 -0.30
C GLU A 385 -16.63 -21.27 -1.64
N PRO A 386 -16.51 -19.97 -1.92
CA PRO A 386 -15.90 -19.52 -3.15
C PRO A 386 -14.45 -19.99 -3.21
N GLU A 387 -13.99 -20.39 -4.39
CA GLU A 387 -12.58 -20.70 -4.62
C GLU A 387 -11.72 -19.50 -4.17
N ASN A 388 -10.50 -19.78 -3.71
CA ASN A 388 -9.61 -18.74 -3.21
C ASN A 388 -9.32 -17.69 -4.30
N GLU A 389 -10.12 -16.65 -4.37
CA GLU A 389 -10.06 -15.59 -5.37
C GLU A 389 -8.90 -14.61 -5.15
N THR A 390 -8.05 -14.82 -4.14
CA THR A 390 -6.98 -13.88 -3.82
C THR A 390 -6.07 -13.63 -5.04
N TRP A 391 -5.70 -14.69 -5.77
CA TRP A 391 -4.91 -14.57 -6.99
C TRP A 391 -5.65 -13.82 -8.09
N THR A 392 -6.93 -14.08 -8.29
CA THR A 392 -7.77 -13.39 -9.28
C THR A 392 -7.84 -11.89 -8.97
N LYS A 393 -8.04 -11.52 -7.70
CA LYS A 393 -8.05 -10.12 -7.24
C LYS A 393 -6.70 -9.44 -7.45
N ILE A 394 -5.59 -10.12 -7.13
CA ILE A 394 -4.23 -9.60 -7.39
C ILE A 394 -4.01 -9.39 -8.89
N VAL A 395 -4.34 -10.37 -9.72
CA VAL A 395 -4.21 -10.28 -11.19
C VAL A 395 -5.06 -9.13 -11.74
N LEU A 396 -6.28 -8.96 -11.24
CA LEU A 396 -7.15 -7.84 -11.64
C LEU A 396 -6.51 -6.47 -11.34
N ILE A 397 -5.93 -6.30 -10.14
CA ILE A 397 -5.20 -5.08 -9.75
C ILE A 397 -3.99 -4.86 -10.66
N LEU A 398 -3.23 -5.92 -10.97
CA LEU A 398 -2.08 -5.85 -11.89
C LEU A 398 -2.52 -5.40 -13.28
N ILE A 399 -3.60 -5.96 -13.80
CA ILE A 399 -4.13 -5.60 -15.13
C ILE A 399 -4.71 -4.19 -15.13
N CYS A 400 -5.49 -3.83 -14.12
CA CYS A 400 -6.20 -2.55 -14.08
C CYS A 400 -5.31 -1.36 -13.71
N TYR A 401 -4.22 -1.57 -12.95
CA TYR A 401 -3.38 -0.48 -12.48
C TYR A 401 -1.92 -0.59 -12.94
N ILE A 402 -1.24 -1.69 -12.64
CA ILE A 402 0.21 -1.81 -12.90
C ILE A 402 0.50 -1.86 -14.39
N PHE A 403 -0.28 -2.65 -15.16
CA PHE A 403 -0.06 -2.78 -16.61
C PHE A 403 -0.28 -1.46 -17.37
N PRO A 404 -1.40 -0.70 -17.21
CA PRO A 404 -1.55 0.59 -17.87
C PRO A 404 -0.50 1.61 -17.45
N LEU A 405 -0.10 1.61 -16.17
CA LEU A 405 0.93 2.51 -15.67
C LEU A 405 2.31 2.20 -16.27
N THR A 406 2.67 0.93 -16.39
CA THR A 406 3.93 0.50 -17.04
C THR A 406 3.90 0.80 -18.53
N LEU A 407 2.77 0.57 -19.20
CA LEU A 407 2.59 0.92 -20.63
C LEU A 407 2.78 2.42 -20.86
N LEU A 408 2.20 3.25 -19.99
CA LEU A 408 2.37 4.70 -20.02
C LEU A 408 3.86 5.10 -19.86
N ILE A 409 4.58 4.49 -18.92
CA ILE A 409 6.01 4.74 -18.69
C ILE A 409 6.83 4.38 -19.93
N VAL A 410 6.58 3.20 -20.52
CA VAL A 410 7.28 2.72 -21.71
C VAL A 410 6.99 3.63 -22.91
N ALA A 411 5.73 3.95 -23.16
CA ALA A 411 5.32 4.84 -24.24
C ALA A 411 5.94 6.25 -24.09
N ASP A 412 5.98 6.79 -22.86
CA ASP A 412 6.62 8.07 -22.56
C ASP A 412 8.13 8.03 -22.83
N ARG A 413 8.81 6.93 -22.51
CA ARG A 413 10.24 6.75 -22.78
C ARG A 413 10.51 6.67 -24.28
N ILE A 414 9.72 5.89 -25.02
CA ILE A 414 9.84 5.79 -26.48
C ILE A 414 9.63 7.17 -27.12
N TRP A 415 8.57 7.89 -26.71
CA TRP A 415 8.32 9.22 -27.25
C TRP A 415 9.41 10.25 -26.87
N SER A 416 9.89 10.21 -25.65
CA SER A 416 10.99 11.09 -25.23
C SER A 416 12.25 10.82 -26.06
N TRP A 417 12.54 9.56 -26.36
CA TRP A 417 13.67 9.15 -27.19
C TRP A 417 13.50 9.58 -28.65
N THR A 418 12.33 9.38 -29.25
CA THR A 418 12.05 9.84 -30.62
C THR A 418 12.10 11.35 -30.78
N ARG A 419 11.63 12.11 -29.79
CA ARG A 419 11.80 13.57 -29.76
C ARG A 419 13.26 13.98 -29.67
N TRP A 420 14.05 13.28 -28.87
CA TRP A 420 15.48 13.56 -28.73
C TRP A 420 16.21 13.29 -30.05
N ILE A 421 15.91 12.19 -30.75
CA ILE A 421 16.49 11.89 -32.06
C ILE A 421 16.13 13.00 -33.05
N ARG A 422 14.85 13.38 -33.18
CA ARG A 422 14.41 14.45 -34.08
C ARG A 422 15.13 15.76 -33.81
N LYS A 423 15.19 16.20 -32.57
CA LYS A 423 15.92 17.43 -32.19
C LYS A 423 17.40 17.34 -32.50
N ARG A 424 18.00 16.17 -32.35
CA ARG A 424 19.41 15.95 -32.72
C ARG A 424 19.61 16.05 -34.22
N GLU A 425 18.73 15.49 -35.01
CA GLU A 425 18.77 15.62 -36.48
C GLU A 425 18.58 17.08 -36.94
N GLU A 426 17.59 17.78 -36.37
CA GLU A 426 17.39 19.22 -36.65
C GLU A 426 18.64 20.06 -36.27
N TRP A 427 19.21 19.77 -35.12
CA TRP A 427 20.44 20.45 -34.69
C TRP A 427 21.63 20.15 -35.61
N LEU A 428 21.77 18.91 -36.07
CA LEU A 428 22.80 18.51 -37.02
C LEU A 428 22.61 19.21 -38.37
N LYS A 429 21.38 19.29 -38.89
CA LYS A 429 21.06 20.06 -40.11
C LYS A 429 21.37 21.53 -39.97
N GLN A 430 20.94 22.18 -38.90
CA GLN A 430 21.26 23.60 -38.62
C GLN A 430 22.76 23.84 -38.51
N LYS A 431 23.47 22.92 -37.86
CA LYS A 431 24.94 23.01 -37.75
C LYS A 431 25.62 22.84 -39.10
N GLU A 432 25.13 21.98 -39.95
CA GLU A 432 25.61 21.76 -41.32
C GLU A 432 25.36 23.00 -42.21
N GLU A 433 24.15 23.57 -42.16
CA GLU A 433 23.78 24.82 -42.82
C GLU A 433 24.65 25.99 -42.35
N TRP A 434 24.84 26.13 -41.03
CA TRP A 434 25.71 27.15 -40.46
C TRP A 434 27.18 26.98 -40.92
N LEU A 435 27.66 25.74 -41.00
CA LEU A 435 29.01 25.45 -41.50
C LEU A 435 29.15 25.83 -43.00
N ILE A 436 28.14 25.51 -43.83
CA ILE A 436 28.08 25.85 -45.24
C ILE A 436 28.07 27.39 -45.44
N GLN A 437 27.25 28.10 -44.65
CA GLN A 437 27.15 29.56 -44.71
C GLN A 437 28.44 30.24 -44.24
N LYS A 438 29.09 29.71 -43.21
CA LYS A 438 30.43 30.17 -42.77
C LYS A 438 31.51 29.83 -43.79
N GLU A 439 31.37 28.74 -44.53
CA GLU A 439 32.26 28.35 -45.60
C GLU A 439 32.20 29.32 -46.80
N GLN A 440 31.01 29.82 -47.12
CA GLN A 440 30.79 30.76 -48.21
C GLN A 440 31.29 32.19 -47.87
N SER A 441 31.30 32.57 -46.62
CA SER A 441 31.61 33.95 -46.17
C SER A 441 33.10 34.22 -45.91
N ASN A 442 33.97 33.20 -45.92
CA ASN A 442 35.36 33.40 -45.44
C ASN A 442 36.42 33.07 -46.54
N LYS A 443 37.07 34.09 -47.08
CA LYS A 443 38.20 33.96 -48.05
C LYS A 443 39.33 33.04 -47.52
N LEU A 444 39.58 33.01 -46.26
CA LEU A 444 40.55 32.12 -45.62
C LEU A 444 40.14 30.66 -45.72
N TYR A 445 38.84 30.41 -45.71
CA TYR A 445 38.27 29.08 -45.85
C TYR A 445 38.39 28.53 -47.29
N GLN A 446 38.35 29.40 -48.32
CA GLN A 446 38.63 29.01 -49.69
C GLN A 446 40.08 28.51 -49.85
N LEU A 447 41.05 29.10 -49.12
CA LEU A 447 42.44 28.64 -49.05
C LEU A 447 42.56 27.29 -48.30
N LEU A 448 41.77 27.08 -47.26
CA LEU A 448 41.69 25.84 -46.51
C LEU A 448 40.91 24.75 -47.28
N LYS A 449 39.96 25.14 -48.14
CA LYS A 449 39.27 24.22 -49.07
C LYS A 449 40.23 23.58 -50.06
N ARG A 450 41.19 24.31 -50.58
CA ARG A 450 42.30 23.76 -51.38
C ARG A 450 43.18 22.78 -50.58
N LYS A 451 43.43 23.02 -49.28
CA LYS A 451 44.11 22.06 -48.41
C LYS A 451 43.23 20.85 -48.01
N ARG A 452 41.91 21.02 -47.99
CA ARG A 452 40.99 19.93 -47.63
C ARG A 452 40.86 18.87 -48.74
N GLN A 453 41.10 19.23 -50.00
CA GLN A 453 41.19 18.26 -51.10
C GLN A 453 42.43 17.35 -51.00
N MET A 454 43.38 17.68 -50.12
CA MET A 454 44.56 16.87 -49.81
C MET A 454 44.47 16.19 -48.42
N ARG A 455 43.29 16.13 -47.82
CA ARG A 455 43.16 15.41 -46.55
C ARG A 455 43.32 13.91 -46.76
N LYS A 456 44.36 13.36 -46.19
CA LYS A 456 44.48 11.91 -46.09
C LYS A 456 43.28 11.32 -45.35
N LYS A 457 42.83 10.16 -45.81
CA LYS A 457 41.84 9.38 -45.08
C LYS A 457 42.42 8.97 -43.74
N ILE A 458 41.61 8.96 -42.69
CA ILE A 458 42.01 8.54 -41.34
C ILE A 458 41.16 7.35 -40.97
N VAL A 459 41.82 6.29 -40.54
CA VAL A 459 41.16 5.10 -39.94
C VAL A 459 41.48 5.13 -38.43
N ALA A 460 40.49 5.27 -37.60
CA ALA A 460 40.67 5.28 -36.16
C ALA A 460 40.09 3.99 -35.54
N GLY A 461 40.93 3.22 -34.89
CA GLY A 461 40.55 2.04 -34.11
C GLY A 461 40.31 2.41 -32.63
N ASN A 462 39.10 2.26 -32.15
CA ASN A 462 38.78 2.46 -30.74
C ASN A 462 38.74 1.09 -30.05
N TRP A 463 39.70 0.85 -29.17
CA TRP A 463 39.83 -0.45 -28.49
C TRP A 463 38.80 -0.67 -27.38
N LYS A 464 38.17 0.37 -26.93
CA LYS A 464 37.30 0.36 -25.75
C LYS A 464 38.02 -0.27 -24.57
N MET A 465 37.51 -1.05 -23.73
CA MET A 465 38.23 -1.69 -22.62
C MET A 465 38.31 -3.22 -22.83
N ASN A 466 38.55 -3.65 -24.06
CA ASN A 466 38.49 -5.08 -24.42
C ASN A 466 39.82 -5.83 -24.26
N GLU A 467 40.95 -5.09 -24.11
CA GLU A 467 42.29 -5.67 -24.07
C GLU A 467 42.95 -5.42 -22.71
N THR A 468 43.69 -6.39 -22.21
CA THR A 468 44.61 -6.18 -21.09
C THR A 468 45.81 -5.33 -21.53
N LEU A 469 46.58 -4.76 -20.59
CA LEU A 469 47.76 -3.95 -20.92
C LEU A 469 48.76 -4.69 -21.81
N GLN A 470 49.02 -5.96 -21.53
CA GLN A 470 49.96 -6.78 -22.30
C GLN A 470 49.44 -7.11 -23.71
N GLU A 471 48.20 -7.47 -23.82
CA GLU A 471 47.53 -7.72 -25.10
C GLU A 471 47.44 -6.44 -25.96
N GLY A 472 47.11 -5.31 -25.33
CA GLY A 472 47.11 -4.02 -26.01
C GLY A 472 48.50 -3.60 -26.54
N ILE A 473 49.60 -3.85 -25.80
CA ILE A 473 50.96 -3.61 -26.28
C ILE A 473 51.30 -4.56 -27.43
N ALA A 474 50.94 -5.82 -27.35
CA ALA A 474 51.18 -6.82 -28.40
C ALA A 474 50.45 -6.47 -29.69
N LEU A 475 49.15 -6.09 -29.61
CA LEU A 475 48.35 -5.67 -30.72
C LEU A 475 48.86 -4.36 -31.36
N ALA A 476 49.26 -3.39 -30.54
CA ALA A 476 49.86 -2.17 -31.03
C ALA A 476 51.14 -2.43 -31.83
N LYS A 477 51.99 -3.33 -31.36
CA LYS A 477 53.23 -3.73 -32.02
C LYS A 477 52.94 -4.45 -33.36
N GLU A 478 51.98 -5.36 -33.37
CA GLU A 478 51.55 -6.07 -34.59
C GLU A 478 51.03 -5.10 -35.65
N ILE A 479 50.14 -4.14 -35.27
CA ILE A 479 49.65 -3.09 -36.13
C ILE A 479 50.80 -2.23 -36.67
N ASN A 480 51.72 -1.82 -35.77
CA ASN A 480 52.86 -0.98 -36.12
C ASN A 480 53.78 -1.68 -37.14
N ASP A 481 54.08 -2.95 -36.89
CA ASP A 481 54.93 -3.78 -37.78
C ASP A 481 54.25 -4.03 -39.14
N SER A 482 52.93 -4.24 -39.16
CA SER A 482 52.14 -4.39 -40.39
C SER A 482 52.14 -3.10 -41.22
N LEU A 483 52.00 -1.92 -40.55
CA LEU A 483 52.00 -0.63 -41.22
C LEU A 483 53.39 -0.19 -41.70
N LYS A 484 54.46 -0.72 -41.11
CA LYS A 484 55.85 -0.61 -41.63
C LYS A 484 56.05 -1.47 -42.88
N ALA A 485 55.47 -2.68 -42.90
CA ALA A 485 55.59 -3.59 -44.02
C ALA A 485 54.81 -3.13 -45.26
N GLU A 486 53.56 -2.59 -45.05
CA GLU A 486 52.71 -2.09 -46.09
C GLU A 486 52.09 -0.76 -45.70
N LYS A 487 52.54 0.34 -46.33
CA LYS A 487 52.12 1.70 -46.06
C LYS A 487 50.72 1.98 -46.64
N PRO A 488 49.68 2.17 -45.79
CA PRO A 488 48.32 2.42 -46.27
C PRO A 488 48.16 3.82 -46.85
N ASN A 489 47.16 4.03 -47.71
CA ASN A 489 46.79 5.35 -48.26
C ASN A 489 45.88 6.13 -47.27
N CYS A 490 46.16 6.04 -45.99
CA CYS A 490 45.44 6.71 -44.90
C CYS A 490 46.35 6.83 -43.68
N ASP A 491 46.06 7.83 -42.82
CA ASP A 491 46.63 7.86 -41.49
C ASP A 491 45.87 6.93 -40.57
N VAL A 492 46.56 6.24 -39.67
CA VAL A 492 45.98 5.32 -38.72
C VAL A 492 46.04 5.95 -37.31
N VAL A 493 44.94 5.94 -36.59
CA VAL A 493 44.88 6.39 -35.19
C VAL A 493 44.45 5.22 -34.32
N ILE A 494 45.25 4.88 -33.34
CA ILE A 494 44.93 3.85 -32.34
C ILE A 494 44.45 4.57 -31.07
N CYS A 495 43.16 4.44 -30.75
CA CYS A 495 42.59 5.01 -29.52
C CYS A 495 42.53 3.95 -28.43
N THR A 496 43.32 4.12 -27.40
CA THR A 496 43.45 3.15 -26.29
C THR A 496 42.88 3.70 -25.00
N PRO A 497 42.53 2.83 -24.01
CA PRO A 497 42.27 3.23 -22.64
C PRO A 497 43.45 4.05 -22.07
N PHE A 498 43.14 4.98 -21.17
CA PHE A 498 44.13 5.90 -20.59
C PHE A 498 45.34 5.15 -19.97
N ILE A 499 45.11 4.03 -19.33
CA ILE A 499 46.16 3.23 -18.68
C ILE A 499 47.16 2.59 -19.67
N HIS A 500 46.79 2.45 -20.95
CA HIS A 500 47.63 1.86 -22.00
C HIS A 500 48.46 2.92 -22.77
N LEU A 501 48.09 4.20 -22.70
CA LEU A 501 48.68 5.26 -23.54
C LEU A 501 50.21 5.31 -23.50
N ALA A 502 50.79 5.34 -22.29
CA ALA A 502 52.22 5.44 -22.13
C ALA A 502 52.99 4.25 -22.66
N SER A 503 52.45 3.06 -22.48
CA SER A 503 53.08 1.79 -22.90
C SER A 503 52.92 1.56 -24.40
N VAL A 504 51.75 1.88 -24.97
CA VAL A 504 51.53 1.78 -26.42
C VAL A 504 52.32 2.82 -27.19
N ALA A 505 52.49 4.02 -26.63
CA ALA A 505 53.35 5.06 -27.24
C ALA A 505 54.79 4.63 -27.47
N GLN A 506 55.35 3.73 -26.63
CA GLN A 506 56.72 3.23 -26.73
C GLN A 506 56.95 2.26 -27.88
N VAL A 507 55.88 1.62 -28.40
CA VAL A 507 55.98 0.62 -29.47
C VAL A 507 55.51 1.14 -30.83
N LEU A 508 54.94 2.37 -30.90
CA LEU A 508 54.46 2.97 -32.13
C LEU A 508 55.52 3.91 -32.69
N ASP A 509 56.15 3.51 -33.78
CA ASP A 509 57.14 4.32 -34.50
C ASP A 509 56.94 4.32 -36.02
N ALA A 510 55.86 3.66 -36.51
CA ALA A 510 55.54 3.64 -37.96
C ALA A 510 55.05 5.02 -38.43
N GLU A 511 55.54 5.44 -39.64
CA GLU A 511 55.10 6.69 -40.22
C GLU A 511 53.59 6.64 -40.59
N GLY A 512 52.80 7.61 -40.15
CA GLY A 512 51.37 7.71 -40.38
C GLY A 512 50.49 7.02 -39.31
N VAL A 513 51.10 6.56 -38.22
CA VAL A 513 50.38 6.05 -37.05
C VAL A 513 50.36 7.12 -35.96
N ALA A 514 49.20 7.38 -35.41
CA ALA A 514 49.01 8.26 -34.27
C ALA A 514 48.32 7.55 -33.11
N LEU A 515 48.69 7.88 -31.89
CA LEU A 515 48.04 7.41 -30.68
C LEU A 515 46.99 8.43 -30.22
N GLY A 516 45.80 7.93 -29.95
CA GLY A 516 44.68 8.68 -29.39
C GLY A 516 44.19 8.10 -28.07
N ALA A 517 43.49 8.90 -27.31
CA ALA A 517 42.77 8.44 -26.13
C ALA A 517 41.36 8.00 -26.48
N GLU A 518 40.86 6.94 -25.85
CA GLU A 518 39.49 6.43 -26.01
C GLU A 518 38.45 7.43 -25.57
N ASN A 519 38.70 8.15 -24.48
CA ASN A 519 37.84 9.19 -23.92
C ASN A 519 38.63 10.44 -23.55
N CYS A 520 38.08 11.60 -23.92
CA CYS A 520 38.54 12.90 -23.48
C CYS A 520 37.42 13.59 -22.70
N ALA A 521 37.61 13.84 -21.40
CA ALA A 521 36.66 14.60 -20.61
C ALA A 521 36.91 16.09 -20.75
N ASP A 522 35.92 16.85 -21.22
CA ASP A 522 35.91 18.30 -21.39
C ASP A 522 35.39 19.05 -20.15
N LYS A 523 35.27 18.38 -19.00
CA LYS A 523 34.76 18.97 -17.77
C LYS A 523 35.86 19.16 -16.75
N GLU A 524 36.03 20.41 -16.35
CA GLU A 524 36.71 20.72 -15.09
C GLU A 524 36.01 19.99 -13.92
N LYS A 525 36.81 19.51 -12.97
CA LYS A 525 36.34 18.72 -11.82
C LYS A 525 35.42 19.49 -10.89
#